data_e0dbfd10dbd03b372f52d49d4d779c2a
#
_entry.id   e0dbfd10dbd03b372f52d49d4d779c2a
#
_cell.length_a   1.000
_cell.length_b   1.000
_cell.length_c   1.000
_cell.angle_alpha   90.00
_cell.angle_beta   90.00
_cell.angle_gamma   90.00
#
_symmetry.space_group_name_H-M   'P 1'
#
loop_
_entity.id
_entity.type
_entity.pdbx_description
1 polymer ?
#
loop_
_entity_poly.entity_id
_entity_poly.type
_entity_poly.pdbx_seq_one_letter_code
_entity_poly.pdbx_strand_id
1 'polypeptide(L)'
;EQILSALPPHERKMRERGIPQLGSGLVFPIVEEDILCDPIDIPTHWPRLCGIDFGWDHPTAVVWITWDRDTDIVYIYDCYAMRQETVPVHASAINGRGKWIPVVWPMDGRQADKGSGKSLTEQYRKEGVNMLRDHFSNPSSNGMKEGSGGNSVEAGIMEILTRMQTKRLKIFRNQSKLLEELRMYHRKDGKIVPAHDDVISAMRYCVMSLRKARIKNYQPMQFQTDSEFNVFK
;
A
#
# COMPACT_ATOMS: atom_id res chain seq x y z
N GLU A 1 4.18 -35.42 17.29
CA GLU A 1 4.47 -34.25 18.13
C GLU A 1 5.94 -33.82 18.09
N GLN A 2 6.92 -34.75 18.12
CA GLN A 2 8.35 -34.38 18.11
C GLN A 2 8.85 -33.68 16.84
N ILE A 3 8.25 -33.93 15.67
CA ILE A 3 8.65 -33.31 14.41
C ILE A 3 8.20 -31.83 14.37
N LEU A 4 7.07 -31.50 14.96
CA LEU A 4 6.55 -30.13 15.00
C LEU A 4 7.36 -29.24 15.95
N SER A 5 7.94 -29.78 17.01
CA SER A 5 8.71 -29.00 17.98
C SER A 5 10.03 -28.46 17.42
N ALA A 6 10.61 -29.13 16.41
CA ALA A 6 11.85 -28.70 15.75
C ALA A 6 11.66 -27.59 14.70
N LEU A 7 10.42 -27.26 14.35
CA LEU A 7 10.11 -26.24 13.35
C LEU A 7 10.03 -24.84 13.96
N PRO A 8 10.37 -23.80 13.19
CA PRO A 8 10.11 -22.41 13.58
C PRO A 8 8.62 -22.18 13.93
N PRO A 9 8.28 -21.27 14.86
CA PRO A 9 6.91 -21.09 15.35
C PRO A 9 5.87 -20.85 14.25
N HIS A 10 6.24 -20.12 13.18
CA HIS A 10 5.38 -19.86 12.05
C HIS A 10 5.10 -21.11 11.20
N GLU A 11 6.12 -21.95 10.96
CA GLU A 11 5.96 -23.20 10.22
C GLU A 11 5.12 -24.22 11.01
N ARG A 12 5.29 -24.27 12.32
CA ARG A 12 4.53 -25.15 13.22
C ARG A 12 3.04 -24.86 13.12
N LYS A 13 2.64 -23.59 13.32
CA LYS A 13 1.25 -23.16 13.24
C LYS A 13 0.65 -23.36 11.84
N MET A 14 1.43 -23.18 10.79
CA MET A 14 0.98 -23.41 9.41
C MET A 14 0.68 -24.88 9.14
N ARG A 15 1.56 -25.79 9.59
CA ARG A 15 1.37 -27.24 9.44
C ARG A 15 0.20 -27.78 10.30
N GLU A 16 0.05 -27.27 11.52
CA GLU A 16 -1.10 -27.61 12.38
C GLU A 16 -2.43 -27.25 11.73
N ARG A 17 -2.46 -26.19 10.94
CA ARG A 17 -3.67 -25.72 10.23
C ARG A 17 -3.85 -26.29 8.81
N GLY A 18 -2.95 -27.16 8.37
CA GLY A 18 -3.01 -27.78 7.03
C GLY A 18 -2.84 -26.79 5.87
N ILE A 19 -2.14 -25.66 6.08
CA ILE A 19 -1.88 -24.67 5.04
C ILE A 19 -0.77 -25.19 4.12
N PRO A 20 -1.01 -25.33 2.80
CA PRO A 20 0.01 -25.82 1.88
C PRO A 20 1.23 -24.90 1.84
N GLN A 21 2.42 -25.47 1.99
CA GLN A 21 3.68 -24.77 1.69
C GLN A 21 3.96 -24.90 0.19
N LEU A 22 3.93 -23.77 -0.51
CA LEU A 22 4.39 -23.68 -1.88
C LEU A 22 5.89 -23.32 -1.91
N GLY A 23 6.72 -24.27 -2.35
CA GLY A 23 8.11 -24.04 -2.72
C GLY A 23 9.11 -23.81 -1.58
N SER A 24 10.33 -23.46 -1.96
CA SER A 24 11.51 -23.34 -1.09
C SER A 24 11.59 -21.99 -0.35
N GLY A 25 10.55 -21.61 0.40
CA GLY A 25 10.57 -20.48 1.32
C GLY A 25 9.62 -19.34 0.94
N LEU A 26 8.64 -19.12 1.81
CA LEU A 26 7.78 -17.94 1.75
C LEU A 26 8.61 -16.67 1.96
N VAL A 27 8.29 -15.61 1.23
CA VAL A 27 8.88 -14.28 1.46
C VAL A 27 8.43 -13.73 2.81
N PHE A 28 7.15 -13.95 3.16
CA PHE A 28 6.57 -13.56 4.43
C PHE A 28 6.22 -14.79 5.29
N PRO A 29 7.19 -15.38 6.03
CA PRO A 29 6.96 -16.54 6.87
C PRO A 29 6.30 -16.15 8.20
N ILE A 30 5.07 -15.72 8.15
CA ILE A 30 4.26 -15.25 9.27
C ILE A 30 2.98 -16.07 9.42
N VAL A 31 2.38 -16.03 10.58
CA VAL A 31 1.04 -16.57 10.80
C VAL A 31 0.02 -15.53 10.34
N GLU A 32 -0.77 -15.84 9.33
CA GLU A 32 -1.73 -14.92 8.72
C GLU A 32 -2.65 -14.26 9.75
N GLU A 33 -3.16 -15.02 10.73
CA GLU A 33 -4.02 -14.49 11.80
C GLU A 33 -3.35 -13.39 12.66
N ASP A 34 -2.01 -13.38 12.74
CA ASP A 34 -1.30 -12.36 13.50
C ASP A 34 -1.33 -10.99 12.83
N ILE A 35 -1.55 -10.95 11.51
CA ILE A 35 -1.63 -9.71 10.72
C ILE A 35 -3.06 -9.33 10.31
N LEU A 36 -4.03 -10.23 10.47
CA LEU A 36 -5.42 -9.95 10.13
C LEU A 36 -6.11 -9.13 11.22
N CYS A 37 -7.03 -8.27 10.82
CA CYS A 37 -7.99 -7.62 11.68
C CYS A 37 -9.33 -7.43 10.97
N ASP A 38 -10.39 -7.30 11.73
CA ASP A 38 -11.69 -6.94 11.17
C ASP A 38 -11.67 -5.47 10.70
N PRO A 39 -12.44 -5.11 9.68
CA PRO A 39 -12.60 -3.72 9.27
C PRO A 39 -13.06 -2.84 10.44
N ILE A 40 -12.43 -1.70 10.59
CA ILE A 40 -12.76 -0.69 11.60
C ILE A 40 -13.14 0.63 10.93
N ASP A 41 -13.90 1.47 11.62
CA ASP A 41 -14.07 2.85 11.22
C ASP A 41 -12.76 3.61 11.39
N ILE A 42 -12.17 4.02 10.26
CA ILE A 42 -10.86 4.66 10.27
C ILE A 42 -10.99 6.09 10.81
N PRO A 43 -10.33 6.44 11.92
CA PRO A 43 -10.35 7.77 12.47
C PRO A 43 -9.92 8.84 11.46
N THR A 44 -10.60 9.98 11.46
CA THR A 44 -10.35 11.06 10.49
C THR A 44 -8.98 11.71 10.63
N HIS A 45 -8.38 11.63 11.82
CA HIS A 45 -7.06 12.16 12.13
C HIS A 45 -5.92 11.20 11.73
N TRP A 46 -6.24 9.97 11.33
CA TRP A 46 -5.21 9.05 10.83
C TRP A 46 -4.84 9.40 9.39
N PRO A 47 -3.55 9.61 9.10
CA PRO A 47 -3.10 9.90 7.75
C PRO A 47 -3.29 8.69 6.83
N ARG A 48 -3.63 8.97 5.58
CA ARG A 48 -3.83 7.96 4.55
C ARG A 48 -2.86 8.15 3.40
N LEU A 49 -2.54 7.06 2.75
CA LEU A 49 -1.68 7.01 1.56
C LEU A 49 -2.21 5.93 0.64
N CYS A 50 -2.00 6.11 -0.64
CA CYS A 50 -2.30 5.14 -1.68
C CYS A 50 -1.03 4.83 -2.46
N GLY A 51 -0.82 3.57 -2.82
CA GLY A 51 0.24 3.14 -3.72
C GLY A 51 -0.34 2.50 -4.94
N ILE A 52 0.23 2.76 -6.10
CA ILE A 52 -0.14 2.16 -7.38
C ILE A 52 1.05 1.43 -7.98
N ASP A 53 0.80 0.26 -8.52
CA ASP A 53 1.69 -0.46 -9.43
C ASP A 53 1.01 -0.57 -10.79
N PHE A 54 1.67 -0.11 -11.85
CA PHE A 54 1.05 -0.03 -13.17
C PHE A 54 1.21 -1.35 -13.92
N GLY A 55 0.15 -1.79 -14.55
CA GLY A 55 0.17 -2.97 -15.41
C GLY A 55 -0.85 -2.88 -16.54
N TRP A 56 -0.68 -3.72 -17.55
CA TRP A 56 -1.65 -3.95 -18.61
C TRP A 56 -1.94 -5.45 -18.73
N ASP A 57 -0.96 -6.25 -19.10
CA ASP A 57 -1.06 -7.72 -19.10
C ASP A 57 -1.06 -8.28 -17.69
N HIS A 58 -0.28 -7.68 -16.79
CA HIS A 58 -0.44 -7.75 -15.34
C HIS A 58 -1.47 -6.74 -14.88
N PRO A 59 -2.12 -6.95 -13.72
CA PRO A 59 -3.09 -5.99 -13.23
C PRO A 59 -2.43 -4.66 -12.83
N THR A 60 -3.08 -3.54 -13.14
CA THR A 60 -2.84 -2.32 -12.38
C THR A 60 -3.36 -2.56 -10.97
N ALA A 61 -2.48 -2.53 -9.99
CA ALA A 61 -2.78 -2.77 -8.58
C ALA A 61 -2.71 -1.49 -7.77
N VAL A 62 -3.63 -1.32 -6.84
CA VAL A 62 -3.70 -0.15 -5.96
C VAL A 62 -3.97 -0.62 -4.54
N VAL A 63 -3.22 -0.06 -3.59
CA VAL A 63 -3.35 -0.35 -2.16
C VAL A 63 -3.56 0.94 -1.40
N TRP A 64 -4.52 0.94 -0.48
CA TRP A 64 -4.77 2.05 0.43
C TRP A 64 -4.40 1.65 1.85
N ILE A 65 -3.62 2.52 2.48
CA ILE A 65 -3.21 2.37 3.86
C ILE A 65 -3.64 3.55 4.70
N THR A 66 -3.81 3.30 5.99
CA THR A 66 -3.88 4.32 7.02
C THR A 66 -2.88 3.99 8.13
N TRP A 67 -2.42 5.01 8.84
CA TRP A 67 -1.38 4.88 9.84
C TRP A 67 -1.81 5.47 11.17
N ASP A 68 -1.96 4.60 12.16
CA ASP A 68 -2.05 5.01 13.55
C ASP A 68 -0.64 5.39 14.03
N ARG A 69 -0.40 6.69 14.18
CA ARG A 69 0.90 7.22 14.60
C ARG A 69 1.20 6.98 16.07
N ASP A 70 0.18 6.85 16.89
CA ASP A 70 0.33 6.70 18.35
C ASP A 70 0.87 5.29 18.67
N THR A 71 0.41 4.28 17.97
CA THR A 71 0.84 2.88 18.13
C THR A 71 1.84 2.42 17.08
N ASP A 72 2.14 3.25 16.08
CA ASP A 72 2.91 2.93 14.86
C ASP A 72 2.37 1.71 14.10
N ILE A 73 1.04 1.53 14.08
CA ILE A 73 0.40 0.45 13.32
C ILE A 73 -0.09 0.98 11.97
N VAL A 74 0.31 0.30 10.90
CA VAL A 74 -0.18 0.53 9.55
C VAL A 74 -1.31 -0.45 9.25
N TYR A 75 -2.45 0.05 8.82
CA TYR A 75 -3.59 -0.76 8.39
C TYR A 75 -3.74 -0.69 6.87
N ILE A 76 -3.74 -1.85 6.23
CA ILE A 76 -4.14 -1.97 4.83
C ILE A 76 -5.64 -2.19 4.81
N TYR A 77 -6.38 -1.17 4.38
CA TYR A 77 -7.83 -1.17 4.50
C TYR A 77 -8.58 -1.39 3.19
N ASP A 78 -7.90 -1.21 2.04
CA ASP A 78 -8.50 -1.49 0.73
C ASP A 78 -7.43 -1.83 -0.31
N CYS A 79 -7.80 -2.69 -1.26
CA CYS A 79 -7.00 -3.09 -2.40
C CYS A 79 -7.87 -3.13 -3.66
N TYR A 80 -7.25 -2.82 -4.79
CA TYR A 80 -7.86 -2.89 -6.11
C TYR A 80 -6.85 -3.51 -7.07
N ALA A 81 -7.29 -4.40 -7.97
CA ALA A 81 -6.45 -4.93 -9.03
C ALA A 81 -7.31 -5.27 -10.24
N MET A 82 -7.00 -4.67 -11.40
CA MET A 82 -7.67 -4.96 -12.68
C MET A 82 -6.69 -4.96 -13.83
N ARG A 83 -6.92 -5.83 -14.81
CA ARG A 83 -6.14 -5.95 -16.04
C ARG A 83 -6.85 -5.30 -17.20
N GLN A 84 -6.08 -4.86 -18.19
CA GLN A 84 -6.59 -4.44 -19.50
C GLN A 84 -7.68 -3.35 -19.43
N GLU A 85 -7.56 -2.48 -18.44
CA GLU A 85 -8.46 -1.35 -18.24
C GLU A 85 -7.76 -0.02 -18.55
N THR A 86 -8.53 0.98 -18.90
CA THR A 86 -8.03 2.29 -19.25
C THR A 86 -7.75 3.17 -18.02
N VAL A 87 -6.89 4.17 -18.17
CA VAL A 87 -6.57 5.12 -17.10
C VAL A 87 -7.82 5.77 -16.48
N PRO A 88 -8.87 6.20 -17.22
CA PRO A 88 -10.08 6.72 -16.60
C PRO A 88 -10.80 5.74 -15.67
N VAL A 89 -10.80 4.43 -15.98
CA VAL A 89 -11.41 3.41 -15.14
C VAL A 89 -10.66 3.28 -13.82
N HIS A 90 -9.34 3.11 -13.89
CA HIS A 90 -8.49 3.06 -12.71
C HIS A 90 -8.58 4.36 -11.88
N ALA A 91 -8.53 5.51 -12.53
CA ALA A 91 -8.65 6.81 -11.87
C ALA A 91 -10.00 6.99 -11.17
N SER A 92 -11.09 6.51 -11.77
CA SER A 92 -12.41 6.52 -11.14
C SER A 92 -12.42 5.68 -9.86
N ALA A 93 -11.84 4.48 -9.90
CA ALA A 93 -11.71 3.62 -8.73
C ALA A 93 -10.88 4.29 -7.61
N ILE A 94 -9.76 4.94 -7.96
CA ILE A 94 -8.90 5.65 -7.00
C ILE A 94 -9.64 6.85 -6.40
N ASN A 95 -10.24 7.69 -7.25
CA ASN A 95 -10.94 8.91 -6.83
C ASN A 95 -12.16 8.62 -5.95
N GLY A 96 -12.85 7.51 -6.18
CA GLY A 96 -14.00 7.07 -5.39
C GLY A 96 -13.65 6.81 -3.92
N ARG A 97 -12.40 6.52 -3.61
CA ARG A 97 -11.91 6.29 -2.24
C ARG A 97 -11.39 7.55 -1.55
N GLY A 98 -11.26 8.64 -2.31
CA GLY A 98 -10.91 9.96 -1.78
C GLY A 98 -9.84 10.67 -2.60
N LYS A 99 -10.23 11.66 -3.38
CA LYS A 99 -9.34 12.49 -4.23
C LYS A 99 -8.22 13.19 -3.46
N TRP A 100 -8.36 13.36 -2.16
CA TRP A 100 -7.38 14.01 -1.30
C TRP A 100 -6.21 13.10 -0.90
N ILE A 101 -6.38 11.77 -1.03
CA ILE A 101 -5.35 10.79 -0.65
C ILE A 101 -4.21 10.85 -1.66
N PRO A 102 -2.96 11.12 -1.22
CA PRO A 102 -1.83 11.12 -2.13
C PRO A 102 -1.53 9.71 -2.63
N VAL A 103 -1.07 9.61 -3.89
CA VAL A 103 -0.74 8.36 -4.56
C VAL A 103 0.75 8.28 -4.83
N VAL A 104 1.40 7.28 -4.27
CA VAL A 104 2.79 6.91 -4.56
C VAL A 104 2.80 6.02 -5.80
N TRP A 105 3.76 6.23 -6.69
CA TRP A 105 3.86 5.56 -7.98
C TRP A 105 5.29 5.21 -8.34
N PRO A 106 5.56 4.08 -9.05
CA PRO A 106 6.89 3.63 -9.43
C PRO A 106 7.46 4.43 -10.62
N MET A 107 8.76 4.25 -10.90
CA MET A 107 9.50 5.02 -11.91
C MET A 107 8.95 4.84 -13.34
N ASP A 108 8.36 3.70 -13.66
CA ASP A 108 7.74 3.42 -14.96
C ASP A 108 6.54 4.33 -15.28
N GLY A 109 5.90 4.93 -14.26
CA GLY A 109 4.91 5.98 -14.46
C GLY A 109 5.42 7.22 -15.22
N ARG A 110 6.74 7.35 -15.43
CA ARG A 110 7.36 8.37 -16.28
C ARG A 110 7.38 8.00 -17.76
N GLN A 111 7.14 6.73 -18.09
CA GLN A 111 7.11 6.29 -19.48
C GLN A 111 6.00 7.03 -20.23
N ALA A 112 6.39 7.63 -21.36
CA ALA A 112 5.45 8.30 -22.24
C ALA A 112 4.72 7.27 -23.10
N ASP A 113 3.42 7.40 -23.18
CA ASP A 113 2.60 6.68 -24.14
C ASP A 113 2.98 7.11 -25.57
N LYS A 114 3.23 6.13 -26.43
CA LYS A 114 3.66 6.37 -27.82
C LYS A 114 2.61 7.11 -28.66
N GLY A 115 1.33 7.02 -28.30
CA GLY A 115 0.25 7.64 -29.02
C GLY A 115 -0.01 9.08 -28.58
N SER A 116 0.02 9.36 -27.27
CA SER A 116 -0.31 10.68 -26.70
C SER A 116 0.92 11.52 -26.37
N GLY A 117 2.12 10.94 -26.32
CA GLY A 117 3.35 11.59 -25.84
C GLY A 117 3.33 11.98 -24.37
N LYS A 118 2.26 11.68 -23.62
CA LYS A 118 2.13 11.98 -22.19
C LYS A 118 2.58 10.82 -21.34
N SER A 119 3.22 11.13 -20.23
CA SER A 119 3.56 10.11 -19.26
C SER A 119 2.28 9.50 -18.64
N LEU A 120 2.36 8.26 -18.19
CA LEU A 120 1.24 7.58 -17.54
C LEU A 120 0.77 8.38 -16.30
N THR A 121 1.71 8.90 -15.52
CA THR A 121 1.40 9.75 -14.36
C THR A 121 0.64 11.02 -14.72
N GLU A 122 0.97 11.68 -15.85
CA GLU A 122 0.25 12.86 -16.32
C GLU A 122 -1.19 12.53 -16.73
N GLN A 123 -1.41 11.36 -17.31
CA GLN A 123 -2.76 10.89 -17.64
C GLN A 123 -3.60 10.72 -16.37
N TYR A 124 -3.07 10.06 -15.32
CA TYR A 124 -3.78 9.93 -14.04
C TYR A 124 -4.04 11.29 -13.37
N ARG A 125 -3.09 12.22 -13.40
CA ARG A 125 -3.28 13.59 -12.89
C ARG A 125 -4.41 14.33 -13.63
N LYS A 126 -4.49 14.17 -14.96
CA LYS A 126 -5.57 14.74 -15.76
C LYS A 126 -6.95 14.24 -15.33
N GLU A 127 -7.03 12.97 -14.93
CA GLU A 127 -8.25 12.37 -14.36
C GLU A 127 -8.50 12.74 -12.89
N GLY A 128 -7.71 13.66 -12.33
CA GLY A 128 -7.90 14.19 -10.97
C GLY A 128 -7.31 13.31 -9.85
N VAL A 129 -6.48 12.33 -10.18
CA VAL A 129 -5.77 11.52 -9.19
C VAL A 129 -4.64 12.32 -8.56
N ASN A 130 -4.56 12.32 -7.23
CA ASN A 130 -3.55 13.05 -6.47
C ASN A 130 -2.18 12.33 -6.50
N MET A 131 -1.61 12.20 -7.71
CA MET A 131 -0.29 11.59 -7.90
C MET A 131 0.79 12.46 -7.26
N LEU A 132 1.62 11.89 -6.38
CA LEU A 132 2.77 12.59 -5.81
C LEU A 132 3.66 13.16 -6.93
N ARG A 133 4.38 14.25 -6.61
CA ARG A 133 5.27 14.91 -7.57
C ARG A 133 6.34 13.99 -8.08
N ASP A 134 7.00 13.28 -7.15
CA ASP A 134 8.12 12.40 -7.44
C ASP A 134 7.69 10.94 -7.35
N HIS A 135 8.30 10.10 -8.19
CA HIS A 135 8.09 8.67 -8.14
C HIS A 135 8.67 8.06 -6.85
N PHE A 136 8.28 6.83 -6.58
CA PHE A 136 8.83 6.06 -5.49
C PHE A 136 10.33 5.86 -5.63
N SER A 137 11.03 6.01 -4.53
CA SER A 137 12.38 5.49 -4.30
C SER A 137 12.51 5.13 -2.81
N ASN A 138 13.30 4.12 -2.51
CA ASN A 138 13.55 3.76 -1.12
C ASN A 138 14.09 4.97 -0.33
N PRO A 139 13.80 5.07 0.97
CA PRO A 139 14.44 6.06 1.83
C PRO A 139 15.96 5.93 1.76
N SER A 140 16.65 7.04 1.70
CA SER A 140 18.11 7.03 1.77
C SER A 140 18.59 6.73 3.20
N SER A 141 19.57 5.87 3.34
CA SER A 141 20.29 5.69 4.60
C SER A 141 21.26 6.86 4.82
N ASN A 142 21.31 7.40 6.03
CA ASN A 142 22.37 8.32 6.48
C ASN A 142 22.48 9.68 5.76
N GLY A 143 21.42 10.49 5.78
CA GLY A 143 21.54 11.92 5.44
C GLY A 143 21.81 12.26 3.97
N MET A 144 21.79 11.29 3.07
CA MET A 144 21.80 11.52 1.63
C MET A 144 20.48 12.15 1.15
N LYS A 145 20.51 12.83 0.01
CA LYS A 145 19.31 13.46 -0.58
C LYS A 145 18.15 12.49 -0.67
N GLU A 146 16.96 12.98 -0.36
CA GLU A 146 15.71 12.22 -0.54
C GLU A 146 15.63 11.66 -1.96
N GLY A 147 15.36 10.36 -2.10
CA GLY A 147 15.31 9.68 -3.40
C GLY A 147 16.61 8.97 -3.82
N SER A 148 17.68 9.01 -3.02
CA SER A 148 18.96 8.32 -3.35
C SER A 148 19.01 6.85 -2.90
N GLY A 149 17.96 6.32 -2.24
CA GLY A 149 17.93 4.96 -1.68
C GLY A 149 17.80 3.82 -2.68
N GLY A 150 17.71 4.13 -3.98
CA GLY A 150 17.52 3.13 -5.04
C GLY A 150 16.14 2.47 -5.01
N ASN A 151 15.98 1.39 -5.80
CA ASN A 151 14.70 0.68 -5.96
C ASN A 151 14.77 -0.78 -5.49
N SER A 152 15.69 -1.12 -4.57
CA SER A 152 15.81 -2.48 -4.05
C SER A 152 14.49 -2.99 -3.48
N VAL A 153 13.98 -4.08 -4.03
CA VAL A 153 12.76 -4.75 -3.55
C VAL A 153 12.99 -5.32 -2.15
N GLU A 154 14.18 -5.87 -1.90
CA GLU A 154 14.52 -6.52 -0.63
C GLU A 154 14.38 -5.58 0.58
N ALA A 155 14.80 -4.32 0.46
CA ALA A 155 14.67 -3.35 1.55
C ALA A 155 13.21 -3.14 1.97
N GLY A 156 12.31 -3.02 0.99
CA GLY A 156 10.89 -2.85 1.25
C GLY A 156 10.23 -4.12 1.81
N ILE A 157 10.65 -5.29 1.32
CA ILE A 157 10.18 -6.58 1.84
C ILE A 157 10.61 -6.78 3.29
N MET A 158 11.84 -6.43 3.64
CA MET A 158 12.33 -6.52 5.02
C MET A 158 11.58 -5.57 5.97
N GLU A 159 11.26 -4.35 5.54
CA GLU A 159 10.45 -3.42 6.33
C GLU A 159 9.05 -3.98 6.58
N ILE A 160 8.38 -4.48 5.53
CA ILE A 160 7.06 -5.10 5.65
C ILE A 160 7.11 -6.30 6.60
N LEU A 161 8.07 -7.20 6.41
CA LEU A 161 8.23 -8.39 7.26
C LEU A 161 8.47 -7.99 8.72
N THR A 162 9.33 -7.01 8.97
CA THR A 162 9.59 -6.49 10.32
C THR A 162 8.32 -5.94 10.96
N ARG A 163 7.52 -5.16 10.23
CA ARG A 163 6.24 -4.65 10.72
C ARG A 163 5.24 -5.77 11.00
N MET A 164 5.17 -6.79 10.15
CA MET A 164 4.31 -7.96 10.36
C MET A 164 4.72 -8.72 11.63
N GLN A 165 6.01 -9.02 11.80
CA GLN A 165 6.55 -9.73 12.96
C GLN A 165 6.36 -8.97 14.27
N THR A 166 6.46 -7.63 14.23
CA THR A 166 6.26 -6.76 15.39
C THR A 166 4.82 -6.30 15.57
N LYS A 167 3.87 -6.89 14.81
CA LYS A 167 2.43 -6.57 14.84
C LYS A 167 2.09 -5.12 14.51
N ARG A 168 3.00 -4.42 13.84
CA ARG A 168 2.83 -3.03 13.38
C ARG A 168 2.30 -2.90 11.95
N LEU A 169 1.84 -4.00 11.37
CA LEU A 169 1.10 -4.03 10.11
C LEU A 169 -0.10 -4.94 10.26
N LYS A 170 -1.26 -4.43 9.89
CA LYS A 170 -2.54 -5.14 9.90
C LYS A 170 -3.20 -5.06 8.53
N ILE A 171 -3.91 -6.11 8.17
CA ILE A 171 -4.65 -6.21 6.90
C ILE A 171 -6.11 -6.49 7.25
N PHE A 172 -7.03 -5.74 6.68
CA PHE A 172 -8.46 -6.03 6.84
C PHE A 172 -8.79 -7.37 6.20
N ARG A 173 -9.56 -8.22 6.88
CA ARG A 173 -9.87 -9.61 6.44
C ARG A 173 -10.51 -9.69 5.07
N ASN A 174 -11.17 -8.64 4.60
CA ASN A 174 -11.82 -8.58 3.30
C ASN A 174 -10.87 -8.28 2.13
N GLN A 175 -9.55 -8.18 2.35
CA GLN A 175 -8.57 -7.93 1.31
C GLN A 175 -8.04 -9.23 0.68
N SER A 176 -8.94 -10.04 0.13
CA SER A 176 -8.66 -11.39 -0.39
C SER A 176 -7.53 -11.41 -1.42
N LYS A 177 -7.49 -10.40 -2.33
CA LYS A 177 -6.48 -10.34 -3.40
C LYS A 177 -5.06 -10.22 -2.85
N LEU A 178 -4.84 -9.34 -1.87
CA LEU A 178 -3.56 -9.21 -1.21
C LEU A 178 -3.18 -10.48 -0.46
N LEU A 179 -4.14 -11.10 0.25
CA LEU A 179 -3.88 -12.32 1.00
C LEU A 179 -3.51 -13.50 0.09
N GLU A 180 -4.14 -13.60 -1.10
CA GLU A 180 -3.75 -14.58 -2.11
C GLU A 180 -2.30 -14.39 -2.56
N GLU A 181 -1.91 -13.15 -2.89
CA GLU A 181 -0.54 -12.87 -3.31
C GLU A 181 0.46 -13.16 -2.19
N LEU A 182 0.18 -12.77 -0.94
CA LEU A 182 1.06 -13.04 0.21
C LEU A 182 1.32 -14.54 0.42
N ARG A 183 0.30 -15.40 0.21
CA ARG A 183 0.41 -16.86 0.31
C ARG A 183 1.27 -17.46 -0.80
N MET A 184 1.27 -16.85 -1.99
CA MET A 184 1.99 -17.34 -3.16
C MET A 184 3.39 -16.74 -3.30
N TYR A 185 3.66 -15.62 -2.62
CA TYR A 185 4.92 -14.90 -2.77
C TYR A 185 6.07 -15.65 -2.12
N HIS A 186 6.99 -16.15 -2.95
CA HIS A 186 8.02 -17.08 -2.51
C HIS A 186 9.39 -16.75 -3.10
N ARG A 187 10.41 -17.37 -2.51
CA ARG A 187 11.78 -17.33 -3.01
C ARG A 187 12.13 -18.64 -3.71
N LYS A 188 12.87 -18.54 -4.78
CA LYS A 188 13.53 -19.66 -5.45
C LYS A 188 15.01 -19.36 -5.53
N ASP A 189 15.84 -20.30 -5.10
CA ASP A 189 17.30 -20.13 -5.08
C ASP A 189 17.77 -18.84 -4.37
N GLY A 190 17.10 -18.48 -3.27
CA GLY A 190 17.37 -17.28 -2.49
C GLY A 190 16.83 -15.96 -3.07
N LYS A 191 16.33 -15.97 -4.31
CA LYS A 191 15.79 -14.79 -4.99
C LYS A 191 14.27 -14.78 -4.94
N ILE A 192 13.68 -13.60 -4.80
CA ILE A 192 12.23 -13.40 -4.91
C ILE A 192 11.81 -13.73 -6.34
N VAL A 193 10.75 -14.53 -6.49
CA VAL A 193 10.13 -14.80 -7.78
C VAL A 193 9.17 -13.66 -8.10
N PRO A 194 9.42 -12.87 -9.17
CA PRO A 194 8.57 -11.74 -9.53
C PRO A 194 7.32 -12.22 -10.30
N ALA A 195 6.39 -12.81 -9.57
CA ALA A 195 5.13 -13.32 -10.13
C ALA A 195 4.01 -13.18 -9.11
N HIS A 196 2.87 -12.69 -9.55
CA HIS A 196 1.70 -12.44 -8.70
C HIS A 196 2.03 -11.56 -7.48
N ASP A 197 2.69 -10.43 -7.73
CA ASP A 197 3.19 -9.53 -6.69
C ASP A 197 2.78 -8.05 -6.94
N ASP A 198 1.79 -7.84 -7.79
CA ASP A 198 1.34 -6.50 -8.18
C ASP A 198 0.78 -5.72 -6.98
N VAL A 199 -0.09 -6.35 -6.17
CA VAL A 199 -0.65 -5.73 -4.96
C VAL A 199 0.42 -5.62 -3.87
N ILE A 200 1.34 -6.59 -3.77
CA ILE A 200 2.49 -6.52 -2.85
C ILE A 200 3.41 -5.37 -3.22
N SER A 201 3.66 -5.13 -4.50
CA SER A 201 4.46 -3.99 -4.98
C SER A 201 3.81 -2.67 -4.62
N ALA A 202 2.51 -2.50 -4.87
CA ALA A 202 1.75 -1.32 -4.47
C ALA A 202 1.78 -1.11 -2.94
N MET A 203 1.63 -2.19 -2.14
CA MET A 203 1.76 -2.17 -0.68
C MET A 203 3.16 -1.70 -0.25
N ARG A 204 4.21 -2.21 -0.88
CA ARG A 204 5.60 -1.84 -0.61
C ARG A 204 5.84 -0.35 -0.82
N TYR A 205 5.31 0.23 -1.90
CA TYR A 205 5.42 1.67 -2.14
C TYR A 205 4.76 2.48 -1.03
N CYS A 206 3.60 2.06 -0.54
CA CYS A 206 2.92 2.69 0.58
C CYS A 206 3.75 2.62 1.87
N VAL A 207 4.15 1.42 2.28
CA VAL A 207 4.85 1.19 3.56
C VAL A 207 6.17 1.95 3.61
N MET A 208 6.92 1.95 2.51
CA MET A 208 8.19 2.68 2.42
C MET A 208 8.01 4.21 2.30
N SER A 209 6.79 4.68 2.09
CA SER A 209 6.49 6.10 1.89
C SER A 209 5.56 6.68 2.97
N LEU A 210 5.45 6.07 4.15
CA LEU A 210 4.53 6.48 5.23
C LEU A 210 4.59 7.96 5.57
N ARG A 211 5.80 8.59 5.54
CA ARG A 211 5.98 10.02 5.77
C ARG A 211 5.20 10.92 4.80
N LYS A 212 4.80 10.39 3.63
CA LYS A 212 4.03 11.10 2.61
C LYS A 212 2.51 11.01 2.84
N ALA A 213 2.07 10.20 3.81
CA ALA A 213 0.66 10.09 4.19
C ALA A 213 0.11 11.43 4.69
N ARG A 214 -1.16 11.71 4.38
CA ARG A 214 -1.83 12.97 4.71
C ARG A 214 -3.12 12.71 5.47
N ILE A 215 -3.48 13.63 6.33
CA ILE A 215 -4.77 13.70 7.01
C ILE A 215 -5.70 14.50 6.10
N LYS A 216 -6.97 14.10 6.03
CA LYS A 216 -7.98 14.92 5.34
C LYS A 216 -8.10 16.25 6.07
N ASN A 217 -7.72 17.34 5.42
CA ASN A 217 -7.87 18.67 5.99
C ASN A 217 -9.36 18.94 6.21
N TYR A 218 -9.77 18.96 7.47
CA TYR A 218 -11.05 19.50 7.86
C TYR A 218 -10.91 21.02 7.77
N GLN A 219 -11.50 21.63 6.76
CA GLN A 219 -11.75 23.08 6.80
C GLN A 219 -12.99 23.26 7.68
N PRO A 220 -12.86 23.88 8.86
CA PRO A 220 -14.05 24.23 9.64
C PRO A 220 -14.94 25.11 8.75
N MET A 221 -16.23 24.78 8.69
CA MET A 221 -17.21 25.66 8.07
C MET A 221 -17.03 27.04 8.69
N GLN A 222 -16.62 28.02 7.91
CA GLN A 222 -16.68 29.41 8.33
C GLN A 222 -18.16 29.75 8.38
N PHE A 223 -18.72 29.76 9.59
CA PHE A 223 -20.00 30.40 9.80
C PHE A 223 -19.78 31.88 9.50
N GLN A 224 -20.32 32.38 8.39
CA GLN A 224 -20.49 33.79 8.19
C GLN A 224 -21.47 34.23 9.31
N THR A 225 -20.92 34.80 10.38
CA THR A 225 -21.72 35.59 11.29
C THR A 225 -22.14 36.83 10.51
N ASP A 226 -23.36 36.81 9.99
CA ASP A 226 -24.02 38.04 9.52
C ASP A 226 -24.09 39.00 10.72
N SER A 227 -23.07 39.84 10.82
CA SER A 227 -23.00 40.93 11.81
C SER A 227 -23.84 42.14 11.35
N GLU A 228 -25.12 41.91 11.11
CA GLU A 228 -26.10 42.98 10.95
C GLU A 228 -27.36 42.71 11.79
N PHE A 229 -27.19 42.52 13.08
CA PHE A 229 -28.26 42.80 14.03
C PHE A 229 -27.90 44.04 14.82
N ASN A 230 -28.09 45.19 14.22
CA ASN A 230 -28.02 46.48 14.90
C ASN A 230 -29.38 46.75 15.56
N VAL A 231 -29.53 46.37 16.84
CA VAL A 231 -30.77 46.46 17.63
C VAL A 231 -30.83 47.79 18.40
N PHE A 232 -30.28 48.87 17.89
CA PHE A 232 -30.49 50.22 18.48
C PHE A 232 -30.63 51.30 17.39
N LYS A 233 -31.88 51.51 16.99
CA LYS A 233 -32.43 52.78 16.58
C LYS A 233 -33.85 52.89 17.09
#